data_3adf327f1396c715b49e557fefad6071
#
_entry.id   3adf327f1396c715b49e557fefad6071
#
_cell.length_a   1.000
_cell.length_b   1.000
_cell.length_c   1.000
_cell.angle_alpha   90.00
_cell.angle_beta   90.00
_cell.angle_gamma   90.00
#
_symmetry.space_group_name_H-M   'P 1'
#
loop_
_entity.id
_entity.type
_entity.pdbx_description
1 polymer ?
#
loop_
_entity_poly.entity_id
_entity_poly.type
_entity_poly.pdbx_seq_one_letter_code
_entity_poly.pdbx_strand_id
1 'polypeptide(L)'
;MCNLRVRELSLSASELESQGVAWLAVFHSPSERLERHLGRDVLGHIVADPGRSLYELYGVRRSWWGLLLTMLLPSFYWRFLRASALGYWGGAVNGSLHSMPADFLISPDGIVRLAHYGRHIGDHLSVASVIRTVQNAEVRS
;
A
#
# COMPACT_ATOMS: atom_id res chain seq x y z
N MET A 1 -7.14 5.85 4.43
CA MET A 1 -7.00 4.38 4.14
C MET A 1 -5.56 4.02 3.87
N CYS A 2 -4.86 4.65 2.91
CA CYS A 2 -3.44 4.38 2.64
C CYS A 2 -2.53 4.56 3.88
N ASN A 3 -2.80 5.55 4.72
CA ASN A 3 -2.03 5.76 5.96
C ASN A 3 -2.13 4.58 6.96
N LEU A 4 -3.26 3.87 6.98
CA LEU A 4 -3.41 2.67 7.81
C LEU A 4 -2.53 1.53 7.30
N ARG A 5 -2.41 1.39 5.98
CA ARG A 5 -1.52 0.38 5.37
C ARG A 5 -0.05 0.68 5.63
N VAL A 6 0.36 1.94 5.46
CA VAL A 6 1.73 2.37 5.77
C VAL A 6 2.06 2.10 7.23
N ARG A 7 1.15 2.42 8.15
CA ARG A 7 1.33 2.13 9.58
C ARG A 7 1.43 0.62 9.85
N GLU A 8 0.61 -0.20 9.21
CA GLU A 8 0.69 -1.65 9.31
C GLU A 8 2.07 -2.16 8.87
N LEU A 9 2.56 -1.71 7.71
CA LEU A 9 3.89 -2.06 7.21
C LEU A 9 5.00 -1.57 8.15
N SER A 10 4.90 -0.35 8.68
CA SER A 10 5.87 0.17 9.65
C SER A 10 5.91 -0.65 10.94
N LEU A 11 4.75 -1.12 11.43
CA LEU A 11 4.69 -1.98 12.61
C LEU A 11 5.25 -3.38 12.35
N SER A 12 5.22 -3.84 11.11
CA SER A 12 5.78 -5.13 10.68
C SER A 12 7.17 -4.99 10.04
N ALA A 13 7.77 -3.80 10.09
CA ALA A 13 9.04 -3.54 9.40
C ALA A 13 10.14 -4.45 9.90
N SER A 14 10.30 -4.62 11.21
CA SER A 14 11.32 -5.49 11.80
C SER A 14 11.13 -6.97 11.41
N GLU A 15 9.89 -7.43 11.30
CA GLU A 15 9.59 -8.77 10.84
C GLU A 15 9.94 -8.95 9.36
N LEU A 16 9.60 -8.00 8.51
CA LEU A 16 9.97 -8.00 7.08
C LEU A 16 11.49 -7.95 6.90
N GLU A 17 12.16 -7.06 7.61
CA GLU A 17 13.61 -6.91 7.56
C GLU A 17 14.34 -8.17 8.00
N SER A 18 13.84 -8.88 9.04
CA SER A 18 14.40 -10.16 9.47
C SER A 18 14.33 -11.26 8.40
N GLN A 19 13.42 -11.12 7.45
CA GLN A 19 13.27 -11.99 6.27
C GLN A 19 13.95 -11.39 5.01
N GLY A 20 14.81 -10.37 5.16
CA GLY A 20 15.50 -9.73 4.05
C GLY A 20 14.59 -8.93 3.12
N VAL A 21 13.38 -8.56 3.57
CA VAL A 21 12.40 -7.81 2.78
C VAL A 21 12.41 -6.34 3.16
N ALA A 22 12.81 -5.47 2.25
CA ALA A 22 12.58 -4.03 2.34
C ALA A 22 11.21 -3.69 1.74
N TRP A 23 10.52 -2.70 2.31
CA TRP A 23 9.25 -2.23 1.78
C TRP A 23 9.31 -0.78 1.31
N LEU A 24 8.53 -0.47 0.30
CA LEU A 24 8.41 0.87 -0.27
C LEU A 24 6.95 1.15 -0.60
N ALA A 25 6.45 2.32 -0.22
CA ALA A 25 5.11 2.75 -0.57
C ALA A 25 5.15 3.88 -1.60
N VAL A 26 4.41 3.72 -2.68
CA VAL A 26 4.30 4.72 -3.75
C VAL A 26 2.96 5.44 -3.65
N PHE A 27 3.00 6.77 -3.60
CA PHE A 27 1.82 7.61 -3.51
C PHE A 27 1.73 8.56 -4.71
N HIS A 28 0.54 8.70 -5.23
CA HIS A 28 0.20 9.66 -6.26
C HIS A 28 0.02 11.09 -5.72
N SER A 29 0.56 11.42 -4.57
CA SER A 29 0.50 12.74 -3.95
C SER A 29 1.84 13.45 -4.05
N PRO A 30 1.88 14.79 -4.14
CA PRO A 30 3.13 15.56 -4.08
C PRO A 30 3.86 15.33 -2.74
N SER A 31 5.19 15.38 -2.77
CA SER A 31 6.07 15.15 -1.61
C SER A 31 5.74 16.04 -0.42
N GLU A 32 5.51 17.34 -0.65
CA GLU A 32 5.22 18.32 0.41
C GLU A 32 3.94 17.99 1.19
N ARG A 33 3.01 17.28 0.54
CA ARG A 33 1.78 16.84 1.18
C ARG A 33 1.99 15.57 2.00
N LEU A 34 2.82 14.66 1.51
CA LEU A 34 3.19 13.45 2.22
C LEU A 34 3.95 13.79 3.52
N GLU A 35 4.91 14.69 3.45
CA GLU A 35 5.68 15.17 4.59
C GLU A 35 4.82 15.78 5.71
N ARG A 36 3.74 16.50 5.35
CA ARG A 36 2.82 17.12 6.32
C ARG A 36 1.92 16.12 7.05
N HIS A 37 1.67 14.95 6.46
CA HIS A 37 0.66 14.01 6.98
C HIS A 37 1.26 12.69 7.48
N LEU A 38 2.52 12.42 7.17
CA LEU A 38 3.21 11.20 7.56
C LEU A 38 4.38 11.52 8.50
N GLY A 39 4.59 10.68 9.50
CA GLY A 39 5.70 10.84 10.42
C GLY A 39 7.06 10.70 9.70
N ARG A 40 8.10 11.35 10.24
CA ARG A 40 9.45 11.32 9.67
C ARG A 40 10.03 9.90 9.56
N ASP A 41 9.68 9.04 10.49
CA ASP A 41 10.16 7.66 10.54
C ASP A 41 9.68 6.80 9.35
N VAL A 42 8.63 7.26 8.67
CA VAL A 42 8.01 6.56 7.54
C VAL A 42 8.43 7.14 6.20
N LEU A 43 8.91 8.38 6.18
CA LEU A 43 9.24 9.11 4.94
C LEU A 43 10.35 8.43 4.12
N GLY A 44 11.30 7.73 4.78
CA GLY A 44 12.37 7.00 4.09
C GLY A 44 11.90 5.83 3.24
N HIS A 45 10.65 5.39 3.42
CA HIS A 45 10.03 4.29 2.70
C HIS A 45 8.92 4.73 1.74
N ILE A 46 8.87 6.04 1.41
CA ILE A 46 7.79 6.60 0.60
C ILE A 46 8.33 7.30 -0.63
N VAL A 47 7.72 6.99 -1.76
CA VAL A 47 7.98 7.65 -3.04
C VAL A 47 6.73 8.41 -3.49
N ALA A 48 6.93 9.68 -3.81
CA ALA A 48 5.91 10.51 -4.45
C ALA A 48 5.95 10.28 -5.96
N ASP A 49 4.81 9.89 -6.55
CA ASP A 49 4.65 9.73 -7.99
C ASP A 49 3.43 10.54 -8.49
N PRO A 50 3.49 11.89 -8.43
CA PRO A 50 2.37 12.73 -8.84
C PRO A 50 2.06 12.59 -10.34
N GLY A 51 3.06 12.27 -11.14
CA GLY A 51 2.94 12.02 -12.58
C GLY A 51 2.38 10.64 -12.92
N ARG A 52 2.24 9.73 -11.95
CA ARG A 52 1.75 8.36 -12.13
C ARG A 52 2.62 7.48 -13.04
N SER A 53 3.86 7.82 -13.23
CA SER A 53 4.77 7.05 -14.08
C SER A 53 4.97 5.61 -13.59
N LEU A 54 5.12 5.42 -12.29
CA LEU A 54 5.19 4.09 -11.69
C LEU A 54 3.85 3.35 -11.76
N TYR A 55 2.73 4.06 -11.58
CA TYR A 55 1.40 3.46 -11.72
C TYR A 55 1.14 2.93 -13.14
N GLU A 56 1.60 3.66 -14.16
CA GLU A 56 1.50 3.24 -15.57
C GLU A 56 2.44 2.09 -15.86
N LEU A 57 3.70 2.18 -15.41
CA LEU A 57 4.71 1.13 -15.59
C LEU A 57 4.26 -0.22 -15.03
N TYR A 58 3.66 -0.20 -13.83
CA TYR A 58 3.18 -1.41 -13.17
C TYR A 58 1.72 -1.76 -13.51
N GLY A 59 1.10 -1.08 -14.46
CA GLY A 59 -0.26 -1.38 -14.93
C GLY A 59 -1.36 -1.16 -13.88
N VAL A 60 -1.14 -0.27 -12.90
CA VAL A 60 -2.13 0.02 -11.85
C VAL A 60 -3.29 0.83 -12.40
N ARG A 61 -4.44 0.19 -12.55
CA ARG A 61 -5.63 0.75 -13.21
C ARG A 61 -6.50 1.55 -12.26
N ARG A 62 -7.25 2.52 -12.82
CA ARG A 62 -8.37 3.17 -12.16
C ARG A 62 -9.62 2.31 -12.32
N SER A 63 -10.39 2.13 -11.25
CA SER A 63 -11.64 1.38 -11.32
C SER A 63 -12.75 2.07 -10.52
N TRP A 64 -13.78 2.54 -11.22
CA TRP A 64 -15.01 3.03 -10.61
C TRP A 64 -15.79 1.92 -9.92
N TRP A 65 -15.77 0.73 -10.50
CA TRP A 65 -16.40 -0.46 -9.93
C TRP A 65 -15.76 -0.88 -8.61
N GLY A 66 -14.43 -0.78 -8.49
CA GLY A 66 -13.73 -1.05 -7.24
C GLY A 66 -14.11 -0.04 -6.15
N LEU A 67 -14.34 1.23 -6.50
CA LEU A 67 -14.82 2.23 -5.57
C LEU A 67 -16.25 1.91 -5.08
N LEU A 68 -17.15 1.60 -6.00
CA LEU A 68 -18.53 1.21 -5.68
C LEU A 68 -18.55 -0.04 -4.79
N LEU A 69 -17.77 -1.06 -5.13
CA LEU A 69 -17.63 -2.27 -4.33
C LEU A 69 -17.10 -1.97 -2.93
N THR A 70 -16.14 -1.05 -2.81
CA THR A 70 -15.62 -0.61 -1.51
C THR A 70 -16.72 -0.02 -0.63
N MET A 71 -17.60 0.81 -1.20
CA MET A 71 -18.71 1.43 -0.46
C MET A 71 -19.78 0.43 -0.04
N LEU A 72 -19.93 -0.69 -0.75
CA LEU A 72 -20.89 -1.74 -0.42
C LEU A 72 -20.38 -2.71 0.67
N LEU A 73 -19.08 -2.71 0.98
CA LEU A 73 -18.51 -3.63 1.96
C LEU A 73 -18.71 -3.11 3.40
N PRO A 74 -19.25 -3.91 4.32
CA PRO A 74 -19.36 -3.55 5.73
C PRO A 74 -18.01 -3.22 6.37
N SER A 75 -16.93 -3.86 5.92
CA SER A 75 -15.57 -3.61 6.35
C SER A 75 -15.08 -2.18 6.06
N PHE A 76 -15.66 -1.52 5.06
CA PHE A 76 -15.37 -0.11 4.77
C PHE A 76 -15.78 0.80 5.93
N TYR A 77 -16.99 0.62 6.44
CA TYR A 77 -17.53 1.41 7.56
C TYR A 77 -16.72 1.19 8.84
N TRP A 78 -16.35 -0.05 9.14
CA TRP A 78 -15.51 -0.37 10.28
C TRP A 78 -14.12 0.26 10.20
N ARG A 79 -13.49 0.18 9.03
CA ARG A 79 -12.19 0.81 8.77
C ARG A 79 -12.26 2.33 8.81
N PHE A 80 -13.35 2.89 8.31
CA PHE A 80 -13.62 4.33 8.37
C PHE A 80 -13.77 4.81 9.82
N LEU A 81 -14.57 4.12 10.62
CA LEU A 81 -14.73 4.42 12.05
C LEU A 81 -13.42 4.31 12.81
N ARG A 82 -12.64 3.27 12.57
CA ARG A 82 -11.33 3.09 13.19
C ARG A 82 -10.34 4.18 12.78
N ALA A 83 -10.32 4.57 11.52
CA ALA A 83 -9.49 5.67 11.03
C ALA A 83 -9.88 7.00 11.70
N SER A 84 -11.19 7.26 11.84
CA SER A 84 -11.73 8.43 12.52
C SER A 84 -11.35 8.44 14.01
N ALA A 85 -11.45 7.32 14.70
CA ALA A 85 -11.07 7.18 16.10
C ALA A 85 -9.56 7.40 16.35
N LEU A 86 -8.73 7.12 15.35
CA LEU A 86 -7.29 7.37 15.39
C LEU A 86 -6.89 8.80 14.95
N GLY A 87 -7.88 9.70 14.79
CA GLY A 87 -7.63 11.09 14.43
C GLY A 87 -7.34 11.34 12.95
N TYR A 88 -7.49 10.33 12.09
CA TYR A 88 -7.35 10.49 10.63
C TYR A 88 -8.60 11.10 9.98
N TRP A 89 -9.17 12.13 10.64
CA TRP A 89 -10.29 12.90 10.12
C TRP A 89 -9.85 13.72 8.91
N GLY A 90 -10.41 13.41 7.75
CA GLY A 90 -10.50 14.38 6.65
C GLY A 90 -9.19 14.97 6.13
N GLY A 91 -8.06 14.28 6.28
CA GLY A 91 -6.92 14.60 5.45
C GLY A 91 -7.43 14.58 4.02
N ALA A 92 -7.51 15.75 3.39
CA ALA A 92 -8.09 15.93 2.08
C ALA A 92 -7.63 14.81 1.17
N VAL A 93 -8.57 13.92 0.84
CA VAL A 93 -8.36 12.79 -0.06
C VAL A 93 -8.19 13.38 -1.46
N ASN A 94 -7.07 14.03 -1.69
CA ASN A 94 -6.68 14.56 -2.99
C ASN A 94 -5.90 13.54 -3.81
N GLY A 95 -5.82 12.29 -3.31
CA GLY A 95 -5.48 11.15 -4.14
C GLY A 95 -6.73 10.71 -4.90
N SER A 96 -6.56 10.24 -6.13
CA SER A 96 -7.66 9.69 -6.90
C SER A 96 -8.28 8.51 -6.15
N LEU A 97 -9.48 8.70 -5.61
CA LEU A 97 -10.28 7.64 -4.94
C LEU A 97 -10.51 6.41 -5.84
N HIS A 98 -10.26 6.56 -7.14
CA HIS A 98 -10.42 5.54 -8.16
C HIS A 98 -9.15 4.71 -8.38
N SER A 99 -8.02 5.06 -7.77
CA SER A 99 -6.79 4.27 -7.86
C SER A 99 -6.91 3.08 -6.91
N MET A 100 -6.97 1.89 -7.48
CA MET A 100 -6.95 0.65 -6.70
C MET A 100 -5.55 0.40 -6.15
N PRO A 101 -5.43 -0.18 -4.95
CA PRO A 101 -4.14 -0.57 -4.43
C PRO A 101 -3.53 -1.69 -5.29
N ALA A 102 -2.20 -1.71 -5.36
CA ALA A 102 -1.47 -2.82 -5.93
C ALA A 102 -0.22 -3.04 -5.09
N ASP A 103 0.08 -4.29 -4.81
CA ASP A 103 1.24 -4.71 -4.04
C ASP A 103 2.11 -5.62 -4.93
N PHE A 104 3.42 -5.38 -4.94
CA PHE A 104 4.37 -6.14 -5.73
C PHE A 104 5.50 -6.64 -4.83
N LEU A 105 5.87 -7.90 -4.96
CA LEU A 105 7.09 -8.46 -4.41
C LEU A 105 8.10 -8.58 -5.54
N ILE A 106 9.22 -7.87 -5.39
CA ILE A 106 10.29 -7.81 -6.39
C ILE A 106 11.54 -8.42 -5.77
N SER A 107 12.14 -9.39 -6.46
CA SER A 107 13.40 -9.99 -6.03
C SER A 107 14.61 -9.09 -6.32
N PRO A 108 15.77 -9.33 -5.70
CA PRO A 108 16.98 -8.50 -5.89
C PRO A 108 17.46 -8.43 -7.35
N ASP A 109 17.12 -9.41 -8.16
CA ASP A 109 17.39 -9.44 -9.62
C ASP A 109 16.42 -8.57 -10.44
N GLY A 110 15.49 -7.86 -9.79
CA GLY A 110 14.52 -6.97 -10.42
C GLY A 110 13.28 -7.68 -11.00
N ILE A 111 13.11 -8.98 -10.75
CA ILE A 111 11.98 -9.74 -11.27
C ILE A 111 10.80 -9.65 -10.30
N VAL A 112 9.62 -9.34 -10.84
CA VAL A 112 8.36 -9.34 -10.07
C VAL A 112 7.97 -10.80 -9.78
N ARG A 113 8.08 -11.22 -8.52
CA ARG A 113 7.74 -12.58 -8.06
C ARG A 113 6.27 -12.73 -7.70
N LEU A 114 5.65 -11.66 -7.24
CA LEU A 114 4.24 -11.61 -6.89
C LEU A 114 3.67 -10.26 -7.27
N ALA A 115 2.52 -10.26 -7.94
CA ALA A 115 1.75 -9.06 -8.24
C ALA A 115 0.32 -9.25 -7.77
N HIS A 116 -0.16 -8.35 -6.94
CA HIS A 116 -1.53 -8.32 -6.46
C HIS A 116 -2.17 -6.99 -6.82
N TYR A 117 -3.27 -7.05 -7.56
CA TYR A 117 -4.07 -5.89 -7.92
C TYR A 117 -5.36 -5.92 -7.12
N GLY A 118 -5.49 -5.01 -6.16
CA GLY A 118 -6.64 -4.96 -5.27
C GLY A 118 -7.95 -4.69 -6.02
N ARG A 119 -9.00 -5.39 -5.62
CA ARG A 119 -10.36 -5.24 -6.17
C ARG A 119 -11.13 -4.10 -5.52
N HIS A 120 -10.71 -3.68 -4.34
CA HIS A 120 -11.27 -2.56 -3.57
C HIS A 120 -10.15 -1.88 -2.75
N ILE A 121 -10.41 -0.69 -2.21
CA ILE A 121 -9.40 0.16 -1.55
C ILE A 121 -8.69 -0.51 -0.34
N GLY A 122 -9.28 -1.53 0.24
CA GLY A 122 -8.70 -2.27 1.37
C GLY A 122 -8.11 -3.62 1.01
N ASP A 123 -8.04 -3.96 -0.27
CA ASP A 123 -7.55 -5.26 -0.74
C ASP A 123 -6.04 -5.19 -0.99
N HIS A 124 -5.28 -5.55 0.04
CA HIS A 124 -3.83 -5.60 0.05
C HIS A 124 -3.31 -7.00 0.36
N LEU A 125 -2.11 -7.32 -0.11
CA LEU A 125 -1.39 -8.51 0.33
C LEU A 125 -1.15 -8.45 1.84
N SER A 126 -1.44 -9.53 2.55
CA SER A 126 -1.04 -9.60 3.97
C SER A 126 0.48 -9.75 4.11
N VAL A 127 1.03 -9.20 5.19
CA VAL A 127 2.47 -9.36 5.51
C VAL A 127 2.83 -10.84 5.59
N ALA A 128 1.98 -11.67 6.19
CA ALA A 128 2.16 -13.11 6.27
C ALA A 128 2.25 -13.79 4.88
N SER A 129 1.49 -13.31 3.89
CA SER A 129 1.56 -13.83 2.52
C SER A 129 2.89 -13.47 1.84
N VAL A 130 3.39 -12.27 2.08
CA VAL A 130 4.70 -11.83 1.58
C VAL A 130 5.80 -12.72 2.16
N ILE A 131 5.86 -12.86 3.48
CA ILE A 131 6.86 -13.68 4.19
C ILE A 131 6.83 -15.13 3.68
N ARG A 132 5.65 -15.73 3.57
CA ARG A 132 5.50 -17.10 3.06
C ARG A 132 6.04 -17.24 1.63
N THR A 133 5.83 -16.24 0.78
CA THR A 133 6.33 -16.28 -0.60
C THR A 133 7.85 -16.21 -0.64
N VAL A 134 8.47 -15.37 0.20
CA VAL A 134 9.93 -15.27 0.33
C VAL A 134 10.53 -16.60 0.79
N GLN A 135 10.01 -17.16 1.87
CA GLN A 135 10.47 -18.43 2.42
C GLN A 135 10.36 -19.59 1.40
N ASN A 136 9.25 -19.63 0.64
CA ASN A 136 9.08 -20.64 -0.41
C ASN A 136 10.03 -20.45 -1.60
N ALA A 137 10.48 -19.20 -1.86
CA ALA A 137 11.46 -18.92 -2.91
C ALA A 137 12.87 -19.36 -2.49
N GLU A 138 13.24 -19.17 -1.22
CA GLU A 138 14.53 -19.61 -0.67
C GLU A 138 14.68 -21.13 -0.65
N VAL A 139 13.61 -21.85 -0.36
CA VAL A 139 13.62 -23.34 -0.36
C VAL A 139 13.81 -23.92 -1.77
N ARG A 140 13.56 -23.14 -2.81
CA ARG A 140 13.65 -23.60 -4.22
C ARG A 140 14.92 -23.15 -4.95
N SER A 141 15.75 -22.35 -4.32
CA SER A 141 17.06 -21.92 -4.83
C SER A 141 18.18 -22.81 -4.31
#